data_eaa5955d4cca3ca7b5dcb9204fd3cfa2
#
_entry.id   eaa5955d4cca3ca7b5dcb9204fd3cfa2
#
_cell.length_a   1.000
_cell.length_b   1.000
_cell.length_c   1.000
_cell.angle_alpha   90.00
_cell.angle_beta   90.00
_cell.angle_gamma   90.00
#
_symmetry.space_group_name_H-M   'P 1'
#
loop_
_entity.id
_entity.type
_entity.pdbx_description
1 polymer ?
#
loop_
_entity_poly.entity_id
_entity_poly.type
_entity_poly.pdbx_seq_one_letter_code
_entity_poly.pdbx_strand_id
1 'polypeptide(L)'
;PVSLDQPLPPQEWGEAASPQARTHTLMGLKAQATHIRQALGLDAVRTLVQQVADDQRVLAPVREAFVALEPALLRMAMADPRFFGDDHHPARRLIEGVAQRSFRYNDEYAEEFEQFMAPVRQAVRELNAEPEASAEAFATRLQAIESNWQRQDEADKQAHEPGLRSMHFAQERQALADKIAWEFSLRSDLEGVPGVVADFLFQDWSLVIAHAQLTDERGQLDPGGYLAVVSDLLWSVKREAALKQPARLFQVVPGLVQTLRRGLEMLGKEAEETATFFDALMRYHDPVLRLRRLRSARDAEASGFASLGDESGLMPLETEAAPLERPKPRAAEQPWLGRHELQAAGFHDEADSGPAPLTEHAAQQPGPMAAADTDLGVLTAPAALAAPDPSDQPFVPLDQPAEPQPV
;
A
#
# COMPACT_ATOMS: atom_id res chain seq x y z
N PRO A 1 -24.98 -7.37 49.91
CA PRO A 1 -25.46 -6.52 48.90
C PRO A 1 -24.31 -5.62 48.47
N VAL A 2 -23.82 -5.78 47.28
CA VAL A 2 -22.81 -4.90 46.70
C VAL A 2 -23.58 -3.60 46.39
N SER A 3 -23.34 -2.57 47.21
CA SER A 3 -23.91 -1.26 46.96
C SER A 3 -23.24 -0.66 45.74
N LEU A 4 -24.02 -0.39 44.69
CA LEU A 4 -23.51 0.32 43.50
C LEU A 4 -23.24 1.81 43.75
N ASP A 5 -23.52 2.27 44.97
CA ASP A 5 -23.20 3.63 45.37
C ASP A 5 -21.69 3.87 45.57
N GLN A 6 -20.89 2.81 45.64
CA GLN A 6 -19.43 2.94 45.59
C GLN A 6 -18.93 2.64 44.16
N PRO A 7 -18.10 3.51 43.57
CA PRO A 7 -17.48 3.25 42.29
C PRO A 7 -16.67 1.96 42.41
N LEU A 8 -17.08 0.92 41.65
CA LEU A 8 -16.32 -0.30 41.57
C LEU A 8 -15.01 0.00 40.82
N PRO A 9 -13.84 -0.35 41.38
CA PRO A 9 -12.59 -0.13 40.69
C PRO A 9 -12.63 -0.86 39.35
N PRO A 10 -12.20 -0.25 38.25
CA PRO A 10 -12.24 -0.83 36.90
C PRO A 10 -11.55 -2.21 36.82
N GLN A 11 -10.55 -2.43 37.67
CA GLN A 11 -9.80 -3.68 37.79
C GLN A 11 -10.64 -4.84 38.34
N GLU A 12 -11.68 -4.57 39.11
CA GLU A 12 -12.58 -5.60 39.64
C GLU A 12 -13.61 -6.08 38.61
N TRP A 13 -13.84 -5.32 37.53
CA TRP A 13 -14.79 -5.66 36.47
C TRP A 13 -14.15 -6.05 35.15
N GLY A 14 -12.88 -5.75 34.88
CA GLY A 14 -12.19 -6.10 33.66
C GLY A 14 -11.88 -7.60 33.61
N GLU A 15 -10.65 -7.95 33.88
CA GLU A 15 -10.18 -9.33 33.89
C GLU A 15 -10.69 -10.17 35.07
N ALA A 16 -11.05 -9.53 36.20
CA ALA A 16 -11.31 -10.21 37.47
C ALA A 16 -12.78 -10.37 37.86
N ALA A 17 -13.73 -9.77 37.13
CA ALA A 17 -15.14 -9.96 37.46
C ALA A 17 -15.61 -11.36 37.10
N SER A 18 -15.58 -12.24 38.09
CA SER A 18 -16.09 -13.60 37.88
C SER A 18 -17.56 -13.57 37.41
N PRO A 19 -17.98 -14.46 36.52
CA PRO A 19 -19.38 -14.56 36.09
C PRO A 19 -20.38 -14.62 37.23
N GLN A 20 -19.94 -15.19 38.38
CA GLN A 20 -20.74 -15.28 39.60
C GLN A 20 -20.92 -13.90 40.27
N ALA A 21 -19.86 -13.09 40.38
CA ALA A 21 -19.93 -11.75 40.95
C ALA A 21 -20.84 -10.84 40.11
N ARG A 22 -20.70 -10.90 38.80
CA ARG A 22 -21.55 -10.16 37.84
C ARG A 22 -23.02 -10.58 37.97
N THR A 23 -23.30 -11.87 38.11
CA THR A 23 -24.66 -12.39 38.28
C THR A 23 -25.25 -11.95 39.63
N HIS A 24 -24.47 -12.00 40.70
CA HIS A 24 -24.92 -11.56 42.02
C HIS A 24 -25.30 -10.06 42.02
N THR A 25 -24.49 -9.21 41.43
CA THR A 25 -24.77 -7.78 41.25
C THR A 25 -26.06 -7.55 40.48
N LEU A 26 -26.24 -8.25 39.35
CA LEU A 26 -27.46 -8.13 38.55
C LEU A 26 -28.71 -8.54 39.32
N MET A 27 -28.64 -9.63 40.11
CA MET A 27 -29.76 -10.06 40.93
C MET A 27 -30.10 -9.05 42.03
N GLY A 28 -29.07 -8.44 42.64
CA GLY A 28 -29.26 -7.37 43.65
C GLY A 28 -29.97 -6.15 43.05
N LEU A 29 -29.57 -5.71 41.86
CA LEU A 29 -30.21 -4.61 41.13
C LEU A 29 -31.64 -4.94 40.69
N LYS A 30 -31.89 -6.15 40.20
CA LYS A 30 -33.26 -6.59 39.88
C LYS A 30 -34.16 -6.58 41.07
N ALA A 31 -33.69 -6.92 42.28
CA ALA A 31 -34.45 -6.82 43.51
C ALA A 31 -34.79 -5.39 43.91
N GLN A 32 -34.00 -4.41 43.51
CA GLN A 32 -34.20 -2.98 43.71
C GLN A 32 -35.04 -2.31 42.62
N ALA A 33 -35.25 -2.98 41.46
CA ALA A 33 -36.01 -2.46 40.35
C ALA A 33 -37.49 -2.25 40.75
N THR A 34 -37.96 -1.02 40.64
CA THR A 34 -39.33 -0.66 40.92
C THR A 34 -40.28 -0.82 39.73
N HIS A 35 -39.73 -0.87 38.55
CA HIS A 35 -40.48 -0.98 37.31
C HIS A 35 -39.97 -2.14 36.45
N ILE A 36 -40.85 -2.82 35.74
CA ILE A 36 -40.53 -3.94 34.82
C ILE A 36 -39.54 -3.51 33.73
N ARG A 37 -39.60 -2.25 33.29
CA ARG A 37 -38.68 -1.68 32.28
C ARG A 37 -37.24 -1.62 32.80
N GLN A 38 -37.01 -1.36 34.06
CA GLN A 38 -35.67 -1.41 34.66
C GLN A 38 -35.12 -2.83 34.66
N ALA A 39 -35.95 -3.81 35.04
CA ALA A 39 -35.54 -5.22 34.98
C ALA A 39 -35.19 -5.69 33.55
N LEU A 40 -36.00 -5.29 32.56
CA LEU A 40 -35.72 -5.57 31.15
C LEU A 40 -34.46 -4.85 30.65
N GLY A 41 -34.24 -3.61 31.06
CA GLY A 41 -33.02 -2.84 30.73
C GLY A 41 -31.77 -3.51 31.29
N LEU A 42 -31.81 -3.98 32.55
CA LEU A 42 -30.71 -4.73 33.15
C LEU A 42 -30.39 -6.04 32.41
N ASP A 43 -31.43 -6.76 31.95
CA ASP A 43 -31.24 -7.97 31.15
C ASP A 43 -30.66 -7.67 29.78
N ALA A 44 -31.10 -6.57 29.15
CA ALA A 44 -30.55 -6.13 27.87
C ALA A 44 -29.05 -5.77 27.97
N VAL A 45 -28.64 -5.03 29.01
CA VAL A 45 -27.22 -4.74 29.30
C VAL A 45 -26.42 -6.03 29.43
N ARG A 46 -26.92 -6.95 30.25
CA ARG A 46 -26.25 -8.23 30.49
C ARG A 46 -26.06 -9.03 29.21
N THR A 47 -27.11 -9.12 28.41
CA THR A 47 -27.08 -9.85 27.14
C THR A 47 -26.10 -9.23 26.16
N LEU A 48 -26.14 -7.89 26.02
CA LEU A 48 -25.22 -7.16 25.15
C LEU A 48 -23.75 -7.38 25.54
N VAL A 49 -23.42 -7.16 26.83
CA VAL A 49 -22.04 -7.32 27.30
C VAL A 49 -21.57 -8.77 27.18
N GLN A 50 -22.44 -9.73 27.43
CA GLN A 50 -22.11 -11.14 27.24
C GLN A 50 -21.86 -11.48 25.77
N GLN A 51 -22.70 -10.99 24.85
CA GLN A 51 -22.51 -11.21 23.42
C GLN A 51 -21.20 -10.66 22.92
N VAL A 52 -20.82 -9.43 23.36
CA VAL A 52 -19.54 -8.84 22.98
C VAL A 52 -18.38 -9.57 23.62
N ALA A 53 -18.47 -9.97 24.90
CA ALA A 53 -17.42 -10.70 25.60
C ALA A 53 -17.11 -12.08 24.95
N ASP A 54 -18.13 -12.73 24.40
CA ASP A 54 -18.01 -14.05 23.78
C ASP A 54 -17.64 -13.96 22.27
N ASP A 55 -17.72 -12.79 21.64
CA ASP A 55 -17.42 -12.61 20.21
C ASP A 55 -15.90 -12.58 19.96
N GLN A 56 -15.38 -13.68 19.45
CA GLN A 56 -13.94 -13.82 19.12
C GLN A 56 -13.48 -12.95 17.94
N ARG A 57 -14.39 -12.35 17.17
CA ARG A 57 -14.04 -11.42 16.08
C ARG A 57 -13.65 -10.04 16.60
N VAL A 58 -13.99 -9.75 17.86
CA VAL A 58 -13.61 -8.52 18.54
C VAL A 58 -12.32 -8.74 19.32
N LEU A 59 -11.36 -7.83 19.19
CA LEU A 59 -10.07 -7.90 19.89
C LEU A 59 -10.24 -7.91 21.40
N ALA A 60 -9.37 -8.65 22.11
CA ALA A 60 -9.48 -8.88 23.55
C ALA A 60 -9.61 -7.55 24.36
N PRO A 61 -8.79 -6.51 24.14
CA PRO A 61 -8.90 -5.26 24.88
C PRO A 61 -10.24 -4.52 24.70
N VAL A 62 -10.88 -4.69 23.54
CA VAL A 62 -12.21 -4.12 23.30
C VAL A 62 -13.27 -4.87 24.11
N ARG A 63 -13.23 -6.22 24.08
CA ARG A 63 -14.13 -7.04 24.90
C ARG A 63 -14.01 -6.74 26.39
N GLU A 64 -12.78 -6.56 26.87
CA GLU A 64 -12.51 -6.17 28.26
C GLU A 64 -13.07 -4.79 28.59
N ALA A 65 -12.94 -3.80 27.69
CA ALA A 65 -13.51 -2.49 27.88
C ALA A 65 -15.04 -2.51 27.95
N PHE A 66 -15.73 -3.36 27.18
CA PHE A 66 -17.17 -3.54 27.26
C PHE A 66 -17.59 -4.20 28.58
N VAL A 67 -16.86 -5.21 29.04
CA VAL A 67 -17.09 -5.82 30.36
C VAL A 67 -16.87 -4.80 31.48
N ALA A 68 -15.80 -4.00 31.36
CA ALA A 68 -15.52 -2.92 32.32
C ALA A 68 -16.58 -1.81 32.32
N LEU A 69 -17.27 -1.57 31.21
CA LEU A 69 -18.34 -0.58 31.08
C LEU A 69 -19.67 -1.06 31.68
N GLU A 70 -19.85 -2.37 31.92
CA GLU A 70 -21.10 -2.97 32.40
C GLU A 70 -21.69 -2.26 33.65
N PRO A 71 -20.90 -1.91 34.68
CA PRO A 71 -21.46 -1.25 35.87
C PRO A 71 -22.11 0.12 35.56
N ALA A 72 -21.47 0.93 34.71
CA ALA A 72 -22.02 2.22 34.31
C ALA A 72 -23.31 2.05 33.49
N LEU A 73 -23.36 1.04 32.60
CA LEU A 73 -24.56 0.70 31.82
C LEU A 73 -25.70 0.16 32.69
N LEU A 74 -25.39 -0.64 33.72
CA LEU A 74 -26.39 -1.14 34.65
C LEU A 74 -27.01 0.02 35.48
N ARG A 75 -26.18 0.99 35.95
CA ARG A 75 -26.67 2.22 36.60
C ARG A 75 -27.53 3.02 35.61
N MET A 76 -27.10 3.16 34.36
CA MET A 76 -27.90 3.86 33.36
C MET A 76 -29.25 3.17 33.11
N ALA A 77 -29.31 1.83 33.02
CA ALA A 77 -30.55 1.08 32.85
C ALA A 77 -31.53 1.26 34.02
N MET A 78 -31.01 1.50 35.25
CA MET A 78 -31.83 1.82 36.41
C MET A 78 -32.34 3.26 36.36
N ALA A 79 -31.54 4.23 35.90
CA ALA A 79 -31.87 5.63 35.80
C ALA A 79 -32.81 5.94 34.62
N ASP A 80 -32.41 5.48 33.39
CA ASP A 80 -33.21 5.61 32.17
C ASP A 80 -33.29 4.29 31.42
N PRO A 81 -34.35 3.48 31.67
CA PRO A 81 -34.52 2.18 31.00
C PRO A 81 -34.80 2.24 29.51
N ARG A 82 -35.02 3.44 28.94
CA ARG A 82 -35.33 3.63 27.51
C ARG A 82 -34.11 3.78 26.63
N PHE A 83 -32.91 3.88 27.22
CA PHE A 83 -31.69 4.23 26.49
C PHE A 83 -31.35 3.23 25.35
N PHE A 84 -31.76 1.96 25.45
CA PHE A 84 -31.61 1.00 24.35
C PHE A 84 -32.60 1.21 23.21
N GLY A 85 -33.76 1.79 23.46
CA GLY A 85 -34.79 2.06 22.47
C GLY A 85 -34.61 3.37 21.71
N ASP A 86 -33.70 4.22 22.17
CA ASP A 86 -33.41 5.52 21.56
C ASP A 86 -32.04 5.46 20.85
N ASP A 87 -32.07 5.49 19.52
CA ASP A 87 -30.87 5.46 18.68
C ASP A 87 -29.94 6.67 18.89
N HIS A 88 -30.49 7.76 19.42
CA HIS A 88 -29.75 8.99 19.69
C HIS A 88 -29.22 9.07 21.12
N HIS A 89 -29.54 8.10 21.97
CA HIS A 89 -29.08 8.13 23.35
C HIS A 89 -27.54 8.00 23.43
N PRO A 90 -26.86 8.88 24.21
CA PRO A 90 -25.38 8.92 24.22
C PRO A 90 -24.72 7.60 24.64
N ALA A 91 -25.30 6.87 25.59
CA ALA A 91 -24.78 5.58 26.01
C ALA A 91 -24.83 4.55 24.89
N ARG A 92 -25.92 4.50 24.11
CA ARG A 92 -26.04 3.61 22.96
C ARG A 92 -25.06 4.00 21.86
N ARG A 93 -24.98 5.29 21.51
CA ARG A 93 -24.03 5.80 20.50
C ARG A 93 -22.58 5.50 20.89
N LEU A 94 -22.22 5.59 22.18
CA LEU A 94 -20.89 5.25 22.66
C LEU A 94 -20.56 3.78 22.39
N ILE A 95 -21.47 2.87 22.76
CA ILE A 95 -21.32 1.43 22.54
C ILE A 95 -21.17 1.12 21.04
N GLU A 96 -22.10 1.64 20.22
CA GLU A 96 -22.11 1.42 18.78
C GLU A 96 -20.85 2.01 18.10
N GLY A 97 -20.45 3.22 18.48
CA GLY A 97 -19.28 3.89 17.94
C GLY A 97 -17.98 3.14 18.25
N VAL A 98 -17.81 2.67 19.49
CA VAL A 98 -16.65 1.86 19.86
C VAL A 98 -16.65 0.52 19.12
N ALA A 99 -17.81 -0.16 19.06
CA ALA A 99 -17.92 -1.43 18.35
C ALA A 99 -17.61 -1.27 16.86
N GLN A 100 -18.22 -0.31 16.18
CA GLN A 100 -18.00 -0.08 14.76
C GLN A 100 -16.55 0.27 14.43
N ARG A 101 -15.92 1.14 15.22
CA ARG A 101 -14.55 1.54 14.98
C ARG A 101 -13.56 0.41 15.27
N SER A 102 -13.85 -0.45 16.25
CA SER A 102 -12.99 -1.59 16.59
C SER A 102 -12.74 -2.54 15.43
N PHE A 103 -13.69 -2.67 14.49
CA PHE A 103 -13.54 -3.53 13.30
C PHE A 103 -12.54 -3.00 12.26
N ARG A 104 -12.00 -1.80 12.43
CA ARG A 104 -10.92 -1.29 11.59
C ARG A 104 -9.56 -1.90 11.94
N TYR A 105 -9.46 -2.49 13.12
CA TYR A 105 -8.21 -3.00 13.68
C TYR A 105 -8.24 -4.52 13.79
N ASN A 106 -7.15 -5.16 13.44
CA ASN A 106 -6.94 -6.61 13.48
C ASN A 106 -5.70 -7.00 14.30
N ASP A 107 -4.94 -6.03 14.79
CA ASP A 107 -3.77 -6.23 15.63
C ASP A 107 -3.90 -5.37 16.90
N GLU A 108 -3.91 -6.03 18.07
CA GLU A 108 -4.01 -5.38 19.38
C GLU A 108 -2.71 -4.70 19.84
N TYR A 109 -1.58 -5.01 19.18
CA TYR A 109 -0.27 -4.44 19.47
C TYR A 109 0.09 -3.26 18.57
N ALA A 110 -0.73 -2.96 17.57
CA ALA A 110 -0.51 -1.82 16.70
C ALA A 110 -0.66 -0.49 17.46
N GLU A 111 0.19 0.48 17.15
CA GLU A 111 0.16 1.81 17.79
C GLU A 111 -1.17 2.53 17.53
N GLU A 112 -1.73 2.40 16.34
CA GLU A 112 -3.02 2.98 15.98
C GLU A 112 -4.16 2.40 16.82
N PHE A 113 -4.09 1.10 17.17
CA PHE A 113 -5.06 0.45 18.03
C PHE A 113 -4.97 0.99 19.47
N GLU A 114 -3.77 1.17 19.99
CA GLU A 114 -3.58 1.77 21.31
C GLU A 114 -4.11 3.22 21.37
N GLN A 115 -3.85 4.01 20.32
CA GLN A 115 -4.39 5.37 20.19
C GLN A 115 -5.91 5.39 20.15
N PHE A 116 -6.55 4.40 19.52
CA PHE A 116 -7.99 4.21 19.52
C PHE A 116 -8.52 3.83 20.91
N MET A 117 -7.86 2.90 21.60
CA MET A 117 -8.31 2.34 22.86
C MET A 117 -8.07 3.26 24.08
N ALA A 118 -7.05 4.10 24.05
CA ALA A 118 -6.70 4.96 25.17
C ALA A 118 -7.86 5.86 25.62
N PRO A 119 -8.53 6.63 24.74
CA PRO A 119 -9.68 7.44 25.12
C PRO A 119 -10.90 6.60 25.56
N VAL A 120 -11.07 5.40 25.01
CA VAL A 120 -12.15 4.48 25.40
C VAL A 120 -11.93 3.99 26.81
N ARG A 121 -10.73 3.49 27.14
CA ARG A 121 -10.37 3.06 28.50
C ARG A 121 -10.49 4.20 29.51
N GLN A 122 -10.12 5.42 29.13
CA GLN A 122 -10.29 6.58 29.98
C GLN A 122 -11.77 6.87 30.24
N ALA A 123 -12.61 6.90 29.22
CA ALA A 123 -14.05 7.13 29.35
C ALA A 123 -14.72 6.07 30.24
N VAL A 124 -14.34 4.80 30.09
CA VAL A 124 -14.85 3.69 30.93
C VAL A 124 -14.50 3.93 32.40
N ARG A 125 -13.23 4.29 32.71
CA ARG A 125 -12.81 4.61 34.09
C ARG A 125 -13.60 5.77 34.69
N GLU A 126 -13.77 6.84 33.90
CA GLU A 126 -14.48 8.05 34.37
C GLU A 126 -15.97 7.79 34.56
N LEU A 127 -16.63 7.07 33.63
CA LEU A 127 -18.04 6.67 33.78
C LEU A 127 -18.27 5.75 35.00
N ASN A 128 -17.32 4.87 35.30
CA ASN A 128 -17.41 4.01 36.48
C ASN A 128 -17.15 4.78 37.78
N ALA A 129 -16.33 5.83 37.75
CA ALA A 129 -16.06 6.67 38.92
C ALA A 129 -17.23 7.60 39.26
N GLU A 130 -18.14 7.90 38.35
CA GLU A 130 -19.31 8.73 38.60
C GLU A 130 -20.39 7.96 39.39
N PRO A 131 -20.85 8.47 40.55
CA PRO A 131 -21.84 7.79 41.35
C PRO A 131 -23.23 7.75 40.68
N GLU A 132 -23.56 8.79 39.93
CA GLU A 132 -24.84 8.92 39.22
C GLU A 132 -24.66 8.71 37.74
N ALA A 133 -25.35 7.70 37.18
CA ALA A 133 -25.37 7.50 35.74
C ALA A 133 -26.35 8.52 35.12
N SER A 134 -25.82 9.49 34.38
CA SER A 134 -26.61 10.45 33.63
C SER A 134 -26.32 10.35 32.11
N ALA A 135 -27.32 10.65 31.31
CA ALA A 135 -27.14 10.75 29.85
C ALA A 135 -26.10 11.82 29.47
N GLU A 136 -26.00 12.89 30.30
CA GLU A 136 -25.06 13.98 30.11
C GLU A 136 -23.60 13.53 30.33
N ALA A 137 -23.33 12.68 31.33
CA ALA A 137 -22.03 12.09 31.55
C ALA A 137 -21.59 11.25 30.35
N PHE A 138 -22.47 10.39 29.83
CA PHE A 138 -22.18 9.62 28.59
C PHE A 138 -21.99 10.53 27.38
N ALA A 139 -22.80 11.60 27.23
CA ALA A 139 -22.65 12.53 26.09
C ALA A 139 -21.28 13.25 26.14
N THR A 140 -20.83 13.68 27.29
CA THR A 140 -19.53 14.34 27.46
C THR A 140 -18.38 13.40 27.08
N ARG A 141 -18.42 12.16 27.54
CA ARG A 141 -17.37 11.16 27.21
C ARG A 141 -17.42 10.77 25.73
N LEU A 142 -18.60 10.56 25.17
CA LEU A 142 -18.78 10.31 23.73
C LEU A 142 -18.18 11.43 22.90
N GLN A 143 -18.48 12.69 23.21
CA GLN A 143 -17.94 13.84 22.49
C GLN A 143 -16.40 13.91 22.59
N ALA A 144 -15.83 13.62 23.76
CA ALA A 144 -14.38 13.57 23.94
C ALA A 144 -13.72 12.48 23.08
N ILE A 145 -14.33 11.28 23.04
CA ILE A 145 -13.88 10.17 22.21
C ILE A 145 -14.00 10.51 20.71
N GLU A 146 -15.16 10.98 20.27
CA GLU A 146 -15.40 11.36 18.87
C GLU A 146 -14.42 12.46 18.42
N SER A 147 -14.18 13.48 19.26
CA SER A 147 -13.21 14.54 18.96
C SER A 147 -11.76 14.04 18.88
N ASN A 148 -11.41 13.04 19.67
CA ASN A 148 -10.10 12.39 19.59
C ASN A 148 -9.96 11.61 18.30
N TRP A 149 -10.95 10.79 17.96
CA TRP A 149 -10.97 10.01 16.73
C TRP A 149 -10.96 10.87 15.47
N GLN A 150 -11.69 12.01 15.47
CA GLN A 150 -11.67 12.95 14.35
C GLN A 150 -10.27 13.56 14.14
N ARG A 151 -9.58 13.92 15.22
CA ARG A 151 -8.20 14.43 15.12
C ARG A 151 -7.23 13.37 14.57
N GLN A 152 -7.40 12.12 15.01
CA GLN A 152 -6.63 11.00 14.50
C GLN A 152 -6.90 10.77 13.02
N ASP A 153 -8.18 10.63 12.62
CA ASP A 153 -8.57 10.44 11.22
C ASP A 153 -8.07 11.58 10.31
N GLU A 154 -8.01 12.81 10.82
CA GLU A 154 -7.49 13.96 10.08
C GLU A 154 -5.97 13.93 9.95
N ALA A 155 -5.27 13.54 11.02
CA ALA A 155 -3.82 13.35 10.99
C ALA A 155 -3.43 12.23 10.01
N ASP A 156 -4.15 11.11 10.04
CA ASP A 156 -3.94 9.97 9.13
C ASP A 156 -4.18 10.38 7.67
N LYS A 157 -5.24 11.14 7.39
CA LYS A 157 -5.48 11.69 6.05
C LYS A 157 -4.34 12.56 5.58
N GLN A 158 -3.88 13.48 6.43
CA GLN A 158 -2.77 14.38 6.09
C GLN A 158 -1.46 13.63 5.87
N ALA A 159 -1.21 12.55 6.63
CA ALA A 159 -0.04 11.71 6.46
C ALA A 159 -0.08 10.92 5.12
N HIS A 160 -1.25 10.44 4.71
CA HIS A 160 -1.39 9.64 3.48
C HIS A 160 -1.60 10.48 2.21
N GLU A 161 -2.03 11.74 2.34
CA GLU A 161 -2.34 12.60 1.18
C GLU A 161 -1.16 12.81 0.21
N PRO A 162 0.10 13.02 0.67
CA PRO A 162 1.25 13.11 -0.23
C PRO A 162 1.47 11.84 -1.05
N GLY A 163 1.32 10.65 -0.41
CA GLY A 163 1.41 9.37 -1.09
C GLY A 163 0.32 9.19 -2.15
N LEU A 164 -0.92 9.50 -1.82
CA LEU A 164 -2.03 9.43 -2.77
C LEU A 164 -1.83 10.37 -3.95
N ARG A 165 -1.36 11.60 -3.72
CA ARG A 165 -1.04 12.56 -4.80
C ARG A 165 0.09 12.04 -5.69
N SER A 166 1.13 11.45 -5.09
CA SER A 166 2.24 10.85 -5.83
C SER A 166 1.79 9.68 -6.71
N MET A 167 0.94 8.79 -6.17
CA MET A 167 0.37 7.66 -6.93
C MET A 167 -0.53 8.14 -8.08
N HIS A 168 -1.36 9.15 -7.83
CA HIS A 168 -2.23 9.72 -8.87
C HIS A 168 -1.41 10.36 -9.99
N PHE A 169 -0.39 11.13 -9.64
CA PHE A 169 0.54 11.71 -10.62
C PHE A 169 1.25 10.64 -11.44
N ALA A 170 1.73 9.56 -10.81
CA ALA A 170 2.38 8.47 -11.51
C ALA A 170 1.41 7.75 -12.48
N GLN A 171 0.15 7.57 -12.08
CA GLN A 171 -0.89 6.99 -12.93
C GLN A 171 -1.19 7.89 -14.16
N GLU A 172 -1.32 9.20 -13.95
CA GLU A 172 -1.52 10.15 -15.05
C GLU A 172 -0.32 10.18 -16.01
N ARG A 173 0.90 10.16 -15.44
CA ARG A 173 2.14 10.07 -16.23
C ARG A 173 2.18 8.81 -17.08
N GLN A 174 1.81 7.65 -16.52
CA GLN A 174 1.78 6.39 -17.27
C GLN A 174 0.75 6.45 -18.40
N ALA A 175 -0.46 6.90 -18.12
CA ALA A 175 -1.51 7.01 -19.13
C ALA A 175 -1.11 7.94 -20.30
N LEU A 176 -0.42 9.04 -19.99
CA LEU A 176 0.08 9.96 -21.00
C LEU A 176 1.27 9.36 -21.78
N ALA A 177 2.16 8.64 -21.10
CA ALA A 177 3.29 7.94 -21.73
C ALA A 177 2.82 6.86 -22.70
N ASP A 178 1.78 6.10 -22.35
CA ASP A 178 1.18 5.09 -23.23
C ASP A 178 0.60 5.72 -24.50
N LYS A 179 -0.03 6.87 -24.37
CA LYS A 179 -0.51 7.66 -25.53
C LYS A 179 0.64 8.13 -26.41
N ILE A 180 1.70 8.67 -25.82
CA ILE A 180 2.91 9.13 -26.56
C ILE A 180 3.58 7.96 -27.24
N ALA A 181 3.73 6.80 -26.56
CA ALA A 181 4.28 5.60 -27.13
C ALA A 181 3.45 5.09 -28.31
N TRP A 182 2.11 5.16 -28.21
CA TRP A 182 1.23 4.83 -29.33
C TRP A 182 1.42 5.79 -30.50
N GLU A 183 1.53 7.11 -30.26
CA GLU A 183 1.83 8.10 -31.32
C GLU A 183 3.18 7.82 -31.97
N PHE A 184 4.20 7.42 -31.21
CA PHE A 184 5.48 7.00 -31.77
C PHE A 184 5.33 5.78 -32.68
N SER A 185 4.51 4.79 -32.32
CA SER A 185 4.31 3.60 -33.14
C SER A 185 3.76 3.88 -34.53
N LEU A 186 3.11 5.04 -34.75
CA LEU A 186 2.57 5.48 -36.03
C LEU A 186 3.63 6.19 -36.93
N ARG A 187 4.83 6.45 -36.40
CA ARG A 187 5.87 7.16 -37.13
C ARG A 187 6.53 6.24 -38.19
N SER A 188 6.59 6.73 -39.42
CA SER A 188 7.26 6.04 -40.53
C SER A 188 8.79 6.00 -40.40
N ASP A 189 9.36 6.90 -39.60
CA ASP A 189 10.82 6.99 -39.39
C ASP A 189 11.36 5.97 -38.34
N LEU A 190 10.49 5.16 -37.73
CA LEU A 190 10.89 3.98 -36.94
C LEU A 190 11.37 2.81 -37.78
N GLU A 191 11.07 2.79 -39.06
CA GLU A 191 11.51 1.72 -39.95
C GLU A 191 13.06 1.67 -40.04
N GLY A 192 13.63 0.48 -39.76
CA GLY A 192 15.08 0.25 -39.76
C GLY A 192 15.80 0.76 -38.50
N VAL A 193 15.07 1.08 -37.42
CA VAL A 193 15.63 1.48 -36.11
C VAL A 193 15.95 0.20 -35.29
N PRO A 194 17.11 0.13 -34.61
CA PRO A 194 17.44 -0.99 -33.72
C PRO A 194 16.43 -1.16 -32.59
N GLY A 195 16.11 -2.44 -32.23
CA GLY A 195 15.11 -2.75 -31.20
C GLY A 195 15.38 -2.07 -29.85
N VAL A 196 16.64 -2.04 -29.42
CA VAL A 196 17.04 -1.36 -28.15
C VAL A 196 16.63 0.11 -28.12
N VAL A 197 16.73 0.82 -29.28
CA VAL A 197 16.35 2.24 -29.36
C VAL A 197 14.83 2.39 -29.43
N ALA A 198 14.15 1.47 -30.11
CA ALA A 198 12.70 1.44 -30.15
C ALA A 198 12.11 1.15 -28.75
N ASP A 199 12.63 0.15 -28.06
CA ASP A 199 12.22 -0.19 -26.68
C ASP A 199 12.44 0.99 -25.73
N PHE A 200 13.60 1.65 -25.82
CA PHE A 200 13.89 2.86 -25.05
C PHE A 200 12.88 3.97 -25.31
N LEU A 201 12.51 4.22 -26.56
CA LEU A 201 11.53 5.25 -26.92
C LEU A 201 10.14 4.93 -26.36
N PHE A 202 9.72 3.67 -26.40
CA PHE A 202 8.39 3.28 -25.96
C PHE A 202 8.27 3.15 -24.44
N GLN A 203 9.33 2.78 -23.75
CA GLN A 203 9.30 2.51 -22.30
C GLN A 203 9.78 3.72 -21.48
N ASP A 204 11.02 4.15 -21.72
CA ASP A 204 11.66 5.17 -20.89
C ASP A 204 11.38 6.59 -21.42
N TRP A 205 11.53 6.80 -22.71
CA TRP A 205 11.46 8.14 -23.28
C TRP A 205 10.05 8.72 -23.34
N SER A 206 9.05 7.88 -23.54
CA SER A 206 7.64 8.27 -23.42
C SER A 206 7.30 8.76 -22.01
N LEU A 207 7.85 8.14 -20.98
CA LEU A 207 7.72 8.57 -19.58
C LEU A 207 8.41 9.92 -19.32
N VAL A 208 9.61 10.14 -19.90
CA VAL A 208 10.31 11.43 -19.80
C VAL A 208 9.45 12.56 -20.36
N ILE A 209 8.90 12.36 -21.56
CA ILE A 209 8.06 13.38 -22.21
C ILE A 209 6.78 13.61 -21.41
N ALA A 210 6.12 12.53 -20.98
CA ALA A 210 4.91 12.61 -20.17
C ALA A 210 5.15 13.35 -18.85
N HIS A 211 6.23 13.03 -18.14
CA HIS A 211 6.62 13.72 -16.91
C HIS A 211 6.87 15.21 -17.16
N ALA A 212 7.63 15.54 -18.19
CA ALA A 212 7.92 16.93 -18.53
C ALA A 212 6.65 17.73 -18.87
N GLN A 213 5.70 17.12 -19.61
CA GLN A 213 4.44 17.76 -19.95
C GLN A 213 3.52 17.97 -18.72
N LEU A 214 3.47 17.00 -17.80
CA LEU A 214 2.64 17.11 -16.59
C LEU A 214 3.22 18.09 -15.56
N THR A 215 4.54 18.28 -15.55
CA THR A 215 5.21 19.22 -14.62
C THR A 215 5.33 20.63 -15.19
N ASP A 216 5.04 20.84 -16.48
CA ASP A 216 5.12 22.17 -17.10
C ASP A 216 3.90 23.03 -16.79
N GLU A 217 4.08 24.04 -15.95
CA GLU A 217 3.03 25.01 -15.59
C GLU A 217 2.57 25.87 -16.76
N ARG A 218 3.36 25.95 -17.85
CA ARG A 218 3.09 26.79 -19.01
C ARG A 218 2.29 26.08 -20.08
N GLY A 219 2.03 24.78 -19.95
CA GLY A 219 1.29 23.98 -20.91
C GLY A 219 1.97 23.83 -22.26
N GLN A 220 3.31 23.85 -22.31
CA GLN A 220 4.08 23.66 -23.53
C GLN A 220 4.02 22.22 -23.99
N LEU A 221 3.89 22.00 -25.31
CA LEU A 221 3.85 20.65 -25.89
C LEU A 221 5.20 19.92 -25.78
N ASP A 222 6.30 20.64 -25.77
CA ASP A 222 7.65 20.06 -25.67
C ASP A 222 8.52 20.87 -24.67
N PRO A 223 8.19 20.82 -23.38
CA PRO A 223 8.98 21.47 -22.35
C PRO A 223 10.35 20.77 -22.26
N GLY A 224 11.43 21.52 -22.53
CA GLY A 224 12.79 20.97 -22.50
C GLY A 224 13.30 20.36 -23.81
N GLY A 225 12.50 20.30 -24.87
CA GLY A 225 12.91 19.80 -26.18
C GLY A 225 13.00 18.27 -26.27
N TYR A 226 12.33 17.57 -25.38
CA TYR A 226 12.38 16.09 -25.30
C TYR A 226 11.68 15.41 -26.48
N LEU A 227 10.63 16.03 -27.04
CA LEU A 227 9.96 15.52 -28.23
C LEU A 227 10.80 15.73 -29.49
N ALA A 228 11.45 16.90 -29.60
CA ALA A 228 12.31 17.24 -30.75
C ALA A 228 13.49 16.28 -30.88
N VAL A 229 14.07 15.84 -29.76
CA VAL A 229 15.21 14.92 -29.70
C VAL A 229 14.91 13.56 -30.33
N VAL A 230 13.65 13.11 -30.34
CA VAL A 230 13.26 11.81 -30.92
C VAL A 230 13.67 11.72 -32.39
N SER A 231 13.45 12.77 -33.18
CA SER A 231 13.81 12.78 -34.58
C SER A 231 15.33 12.71 -34.81
N ASP A 232 16.10 13.39 -33.98
CA ASP A 232 17.57 13.35 -34.03
C ASP A 232 18.11 11.99 -33.58
N LEU A 233 17.52 11.37 -32.57
CA LEU A 233 17.87 10.02 -32.13
C LEU A 233 17.61 9.00 -33.23
N LEU A 234 16.41 8.98 -33.80
CA LEU A 234 16.04 8.06 -34.87
C LEU A 234 16.92 8.22 -36.11
N TRP A 235 17.25 9.49 -36.46
CA TRP A 235 18.17 9.77 -37.57
C TRP A 235 19.59 9.28 -37.28
N SER A 236 20.09 9.48 -36.07
CA SER A 236 21.47 9.19 -35.68
C SER A 236 21.82 7.70 -35.71
N VAL A 237 20.83 6.84 -35.46
CA VAL A 237 21.02 5.37 -35.43
C VAL A 237 20.83 4.70 -36.79
N LYS A 238 20.29 5.43 -37.79
CA LYS A 238 20.18 4.95 -39.17
C LYS A 238 21.52 4.99 -39.86
N ARG A 239 22.16 3.85 -39.98
CA ARG A 239 23.51 3.73 -40.55
C ARG A 239 23.70 4.43 -41.89
N GLU A 240 22.75 4.24 -42.83
CA GLU A 240 22.86 4.84 -44.17
C GLU A 240 22.77 6.37 -44.12
N ALA A 241 21.88 6.93 -43.27
CA ALA A 241 21.72 8.35 -43.13
C ALA A 241 22.91 9.01 -42.42
N ALA A 242 23.43 8.36 -41.39
CA ALA A 242 24.59 8.81 -40.62
C ALA A 242 25.88 8.79 -41.47
N LEU A 243 26.08 7.73 -42.31
CA LEU A 243 27.23 7.62 -43.19
C LEU A 243 27.22 8.66 -44.33
N LYS A 244 26.02 9.05 -44.81
CA LYS A 244 25.88 10.12 -45.82
C LYS A 244 26.23 11.49 -45.29
N GLN A 245 25.98 11.74 -43.99
CA GLN A 245 26.17 13.09 -43.38
C GLN A 245 26.95 12.99 -42.05
N PRO A 246 28.21 12.56 -42.05
CA PRO A 246 28.98 12.37 -40.82
C PRO A 246 29.21 13.69 -40.05
N ALA A 247 29.33 14.82 -40.73
CA ALA A 247 29.48 16.11 -40.07
C ALA A 247 28.28 16.50 -39.20
N ARG A 248 27.08 16.21 -39.67
CA ARG A 248 25.85 16.44 -38.92
C ARG A 248 25.79 15.56 -37.67
N LEU A 249 26.20 14.30 -37.77
CA LEU A 249 26.23 13.38 -36.61
C LEU A 249 27.08 13.96 -35.47
N PHE A 250 28.26 14.51 -35.79
CA PHE A 250 29.15 15.09 -34.78
C PHE A 250 28.61 16.34 -34.13
N GLN A 251 27.76 17.11 -34.84
CA GLN A 251 27.13 18.29 -34.28
C GLN A 251 25.93 17.91 -33.36
N VAL A 252 25.18 16.89 -33.76
CA VAL A 252 23.94 16.52 -33.10
C VAL A 252 24.18 15.61 -31.84
N VAL A 253 25.08 14.63 -31.94
CA VAL A 253 25.26 13.62 -30.88
C VAL A 253 25.56 14.19 -29.49
N PRO A 254 26.45 15.18 -29.30
CA PRO A 254 26.71 15.70 -27.96
C PRO A 254 25.46 16.30 -27.29
N GLY A 255 24.68 17.11 -28.03
CA GLY A 255 23.44 17.71 -27.55
C GLY A 255 22.36 16.65 -27.29
N LEU A 256 22.26 15.65 -28.20
CA LEU A 256 21.37 14.52 -28.08
C LEU A 256 21.63 13.75 -26.76
N VAL A 257 22.86 13.30 -26.53
CA VAL A 257 23.25 12.54 -25.32
C VAL A 257 23.01 13.37 -24.05
N GLN A 258 23.32 14.66 -24.09
CA GLN A 258 23.08 15.53 -22.94
C GLN A 258 21.60 15.67 -22.62
N THR A 259 20.74 15.82 -23.64
CA THR A 259 19.29 15.93 -23.43
C THR A 259 18.69 14.61 -22.96
N LEU A 260 19.15 13.46 -23.52
CA LEU A 260 18.72 12.14 -23.08
C LEU A 260 19.08 11.91 -21.61
N ARG A 261 20.29 12.21 -21.18
CA ARG A 261 20.71 12.07 -19.77
C ARG A 261 19.87 12.94 -18.84
N ARG A 262 19.69 14.23 -19.20
CA ARG A 262 18.87 15.14 -18.39
C ARG A 262 17.43 14.65 -18.25
N GLY A 263 16.84 14.11 -19.32
CA GLY A 263 15.50 13.54 -19.25
C GLY A 263 15.41 12.33 -18.32
N LEU A 264 16.38 11.42 -18.37
CA LEU A 264 16.44 10.25 -17.51
C LEU A 264 16.72 10.60 -16.05
N GLU A 265 17.61 11.57 -15.79
CA GLU A 265 17.86 12.11 -14.44
C GLU A 265 16.58 12.72 -13.82
N MET A 266 15.75 13.40 -14.64
CA MET A 266 14.47 13.95 -14.19
C MET A 266 13.48 12.86 -13.74
N LEU A 267 13.55 11.66 -14.31
CA LEU A 267 12.79 10.47 -13.86
C LEU A 267 13.42 9.76 -12.66
N GLY A 268 14.60 10.20 -12.19
CA GLY A 268 15.34 9.53 -11.13
C GLY A 268 16.03 8.23 -11.57
N LYS A 269 16.24 8.03 -12.88
CA LYS A 269 17.00 6.88 -13.41
C LYS A 269 18.48 7.08 -13.13
N GLU A 270 19.10 6.09 -12.49
CA GLU A 270 20.54 6.12 -12.20
C GLU A 270 21.40 5.88 -13.46
N ALA A 271 22.62 6.37 -13.42
CA ALA A 271 23.55 6.23 -14.55
C ALA A 271 23.85 4.76 -14.88
N GLU A 272 23.86 3.88 -13.88
CA GLU A 272 24.07 2.44 -14.06
C GLU A 272 22.92 1.77 -14.79
N GLU A 273 21.67 2.11 -14.49
CA GLU A 273 20.48 1.58 -15.15
C GLU A 273 20.43 1.94 -16.63
N THR A 274 20.94 3.11 -16.98
CA THR A 274 20.93 3.66 -18.34
C THR A 274 22.20 3.36 -19.13
N ALA A 275 23.25 2.85 -18.50
CA ALA A 275 24.56 2.57 -19.11
C ALA A 275 24.43 1.63 -20.32
N THR A 276 23.65 0.57 -20.20
CA THR A 276 23.45 -0.42 -21.28
C THR A 276 22.87 0.21 -22.55
N PHE A 277 21.91 1.13 -22.39
CA PHE A 277 21.35 1.88 -23.52
C PHE A 277 22.38 2.81 -24.16
N PHE A 278 23.12 3.59 -23.36
CA PHE A 278 24.13 4.52 -23.90
C PHE A 278 25.28 3.77 -24.56
N ASP A 279 25.70 2.64 -24.02
CA ASP A 279 26.72 1.78 -24.65
C ASP A 279 26.24 1.23 -25.99
N ALA A 280 25.00 0.78 -26.07
CA ALA A 280 24.40 0.35 -27.33
C ALA A 280 24.33 1.52 -28.34
N LEU A 281 23.88 2.69 -27.90
CA LEU A 281 23.81 3.90 -28.72
C LEU A 281 25.19 4.29 -29.28
N MET A 282 26.22 4.23 -28.46
CA MET A 282 27.60 4.53 -28.89
C MET A 282 28.12 3.51 -29.92
N ARG A 283 27.77 2.22 -29.77
CA ARG A 283 28.12 1.20 -30.77
C ARG A 283 27.50 1.49 -32.15
N TYR A 284 26.30 2.02 -32.22
CA TYR A 284 25.69 2.43 -33.50
C TYR A 284 26.39 3.63 -34.14
N HIS A 285 26.97 4.51 -33.36
CA HIS A 285 27.75 5.66 -33.86
C HIS A 285 29.19 5.31 -34.23
N ASP A 286 29.78 4.24 -33.69
CA ASP A 286 31.18 3.83 -33.87
C ASP A 286 31.64 3.74 -35.34
N PRO A 287 30.86 3.16 -36.28
CA PRO A 287 31.30 3.04 -37.69
C PRO A 287 31.56 4.41 -38.33
N VAL A 288 30.76 5.42 -38.00
CA VAL A 288 30.89 6.78 -38.52
C VAL A 288 32.11 7.49 -37.88
N LEU A 289 32.32 7.25 -36.56
CA LEU A 289 33.47 7.75 -35.83
C LEU A 289 34.79 7.20 -36.37
N ARG A 290 34.85 5.90 -36.72
CA ARG A 290 36.04 5.25 -37.30
C ARG A 290 36.33 5.78 -38.72
N LEU A 291 35.30 6.00 -39.55
CA LEU A 291 35.49 6.58 -40.88
C LEU A 291 36.11 7.96 -40.83
N ARG A 292 35.78 8.77 -39.85
CA ARG A 292 36.40 10.11 -39.65
C ARG A 292 37.88 9.95 -39.28
N ARG A 293 38.20 9.08 -38.31
CA ARG A 293 39.61 8.83 -37.94
C ARG A 293 40.45 8.40 -39.15
N LEU A 294 39.91 7.53 -39.99
CA LEU A 294 40.60 7.10 -41.20
C LEU A 294 40.76 8.24 -42.23
N ARG A 295 39.72 9.10 -42.40
CA ARG A 295 39.83 10.28 -43.28
C ARG A 295 40.79 11.29 -42.75
N SER A 296 40.73 11.59 -41.46
CA SER A 296 41.67 12.55 -40.85
C SER A 296 43.11 12.01 -40.83
N ALA A 297 43.32 10.71 -40.67
CA ALA A 297 44.63 10.07 -40.82
C ALA A 297 45.16 10.19 -42.25
N ARG A 298 44.29 9.93 -43.23
CA ARG A 298 44.62 10.04 -44.65
C ARG A 298 44.91 11.50 -45.10
N ASP A 299 44.16 12.46 -44.54
CA ASP A 299 44.39 13.90 -44.77
C ASP A 299 45.66 14.35 -44.07
N ALA A 300 46.01 13.76 -42.89
CA ALA A 300 47.25 14.00 -42.18
C ALA A 300 48.47 13.38 -42.90
N GLU A 301 48.30 12.17 -43.48
CA GLU A 301 49.30 11.54 -44.35
C GLU A 301 49.55 12.33 -45.63
N ALA A 302 48.47 12.84 -46.26
CA ALA A 302 48.53 13.75 -47.41
C ALA A 302 49.21 15.08 -47.06
N SER A 303 49.16 15.48 -45.80
CA SER A 303 49.81 16.70 -45.29
C SER A 303 51.20 16.48 -44.70
N GLY A 304 51.79 15.29 -44.86
CA GLY A 304 53.19 15.01 -44.50
C GLY A 304 53.49 14.73 -43.02
N PHE A 305 52.46 14.44 -42.21
CA PHE A 305 52.64 14.02 -40.82
C PHE A 305 52.26 12.55 -40.67
N ALA A 306 53.26 11.65 -40.74
CA ALA A 306 53.09 10.22 -40.42
C ALA A 306 53.00 10.05 -38.90
N SER A 307 51.94 9.44 -38.39
CA SER A 307 51.85 8.87 -37.06
C SER A 307 51.47 7.41 -37.13
N LEU A 308 52.35 6.57 -36.55
CA LEU A 308 52.31 5.14 -36.47
C LEU A 308 51.17 4.63 -35.57
N GLY A 309 50.44 3.59 -36.08
CA GLY A 309 50.03 2.40 -35.34
C GLY A 309 48.78 2.48 -34.52
N ASP A 310 47.74 1.76 -34.97
CA ASP A 310 47.17 0.63 -34.18
C ASP A 310 46.25 -0.21 -35.10
N GLU A 311 46.66 -1.42 -35.40
CA GLU A 311 45.85 -2.43 -36.06
C GLU A 311 45.04 -3.17 -35.00
N SER A 312 43.78 -2.85 -34.85
CA SER A 312 42.83 -3.70 -34.11
C SER A 312 41.70 -4.18 -35.01
N GLY A 313 41.62 -5.49 -35.12
CA GLY A 313 40.86 -6.31 -36.04
C GLY A 313 39.41 -5.95 -36.28
N LEU A 314 39.06 -5.96 -37.53
CA LEU A 314 37.72 -5.90 -38.05
C LEU A 314 37.00 -7.24 -37.77
N MET A 315 36.07 -7.24 -36.81
CA MET A 315 35.02 -8.25 -36.71
C MET A 315 33.78 -7.76 -37.45
N PRO A 316 33.14 -8.58 -38.29
CA PRO A 316 31.89 -8.21 -38.94
C PRO A 316 30.76 -8.18 -37.91
N LEU A 317 30.12 -7.02 -37.74
CA LEU A 317 28.88 -6.92 -37.01
C LEU A 317 27.75 -7.44 -37.92
N GLU A 318 27.26 -8.63 -37.62
CA GLU A 318 26.00 -9.12 -38.16
C GLU A 318 24.88 -8.21 -37.70
N THR A 319 24.27 -7.54 -38.67
CA THR A 319 23.12 -6.68 -38.47
C THR A 319 21.87 -7.53 -38.40
N GLU A 320 21.57 -8.08 -37.26
CA GLU A 320 20.28 -8.71 -37.02
C GLU A 320 19.25 -7.60 -36.80
N ALA A 321 18.62 -7.18 -37.89
CA ALA A 321 17.41 -6.39 -37.83
C ALA A 321 16.28 -7.33 -37.37
N ALA A 322 16.03 -7.35 -36.07
CA ALA A 322 14.86 -8.02 -35.56
C ALA A 322 13.59 -7.39 -36.16
N PRO A 323 12.62 -8.19 -36.64
CA PRO A 323 11.37 -7.66 -37.13
C PRO A 323 10.68 -6.87 -36.02
N LEU A 324 10.22 -5.68 -36.35
CA LEU A 324 9.39 -4.83 -35.49
C LEU A 324 8.10 -5.59 -35.14
N GLU A 325 8.14 -6.39 -34.09
CA GLU A 325 6.91 -6.80 -33.42
C GLU A 325 6.31 -5.54 -32.79
N ARG A 326 5.06 -5.24 -33.18
CA ARG A 326 4.30 -4.16 -32.57
C ARG A 326 4.35 -4.35 -31.06
N PRO A 327 4.73 -3.34 -30.27
CA PRO A 327 4.80 -3.48 -28.82
C PRO A 327 3.42 -3.88 -28.32
N LYS A 328 3.30 -5.10 -27.87
CA LYS A 328 2.17 -5.53 -27.04
C LYS A 328 2.32 -4.73 -25.75
N PRO A 329 1.26 -4.11 -25.24
CA PRO A 329 1.34 -3.44 -23.97
C PRO A 329 1.77 -4.46 -22.91
N ARG A 330 3.02 -4.39 -22.48
CA ARG A 330 3.53 -5.10 -21.30
C ARG A 330 3.02 -4.40 -20.06
N ALA A 331 1.76 -4.70 -19.74
CA ALA A 331 1.11 -4.12 -18.56
C ALA A 331 1.54 -4.72 -17.22
N ALA A 332 2.56 -5.60 -17.17
CA ALA A 332 2.68 -6.45 -15.98
C ALA A 332 4.06 -6.56 -15.30
N GLU A 333 5.16 -6.03 -15.83
CA GLU A 333 6.47 -6.40 -15.26
C GLU A 333 7.41 -5.27 -14.85
N GLN A 334 7.01 -4.01 -14.99
CA GLN A 334 7.78 -2.91 -14.39
C GLN A 334 6.89 -2.11 -13.46
N PRO A 335 7.34 -1.82 -12.25
CA PRO A 335 6.59 -0.96 -11.36
C PRO A 335 6.44 0.40 -12.07
N TRP A 336 5.19 0.75 -12.39
CA TRP A 336 4.81 2.04 -12.98
C TRP A 336 5.08 3.21 -12.02
N LEU A 337 5.38 2.90 -10.76
CA LEU A 337 5.85 3.79 -9.71
C LEU A 337 7.38 3.82 -9.70
N GLY A 338 7.97 5.01 -9.75
CA GLY A 338 9.38 5.21 -9.47
C GLY A 338 9.69 4.97 -7.99
N ARG A 339 10.97 4.68 -7.65
CA ARG A 339 11.39 4.46 -6.24
C ARG A 339 10.98 5.59 -5.31
N HIS A 340 11.11 6.83 -5.74
CA HIS A 340 10.71 8.00 -4.97
C HIS A 340 9.19 8.05 -4.71
N GLU A 341 8.39 7.62 -5.67
CA GLU A 341 6.94 7.56 -5.55
C GLU A 341 6.48 6.42 -4.66
N LEU A 342 7.18 5.27 -4.71
CA LEU A 342 6.98 4.14 -3.79
C LEU A 342 7.27 4.55 -2.35
N GLN A 343 8.40 5.24 -2.10
CA GLN A 343 8.74 5.76 -0.77
C GLN A 343 7.72 6.77 -0.27
N ALA A 344 7.27 7.70 -1.13
CA ALA A 344 6.23 8.68 -0.79
C ALA A 344 4.87 8.02 -0.49
N ALA A 345 4.58 6.88 -1.12
CA ALA A 345 3.39 6.07 -0.88
C ALA A 345 3.50 5.16 0.36
N GLY A 346 4.66 5.15 1.06
CA GLY A 346 4.88 4.35 2.27
C GLY A 346 5.33 2.91 2.01
N PHE A 347 5.66 2.57 0.76
CA PHE A 347 6.29 1.29 0.45
C PHE A 347 7.80 1.40 0.68
N HIS A 348 8.32 0.75 1.72
CA HIS A 348 9.75 0.63 1.97
C HIS A 348 10.26 -0.63 1.28
N ASP A 349 11.32 -0.51 0.47
CA ASP A 349 12.03 -1.67 -0.07
C ASP A 349 12.65 -2.45 1.10
N GLU A 350 12.19 -3.68 1.35
CA GLU A 350 12.79 -4.57 2.36
C GLU A 350 14.26 -4.90 2.07
N ALA A 351 14.76 -4.57 0.88
CA ALA A 351 16.15 -4.78 0.49
C ALA A 351 17.15 -3.87 1.21
N ASP A 352 16.71 -2.75 1.80
CA ASP A 352 17.58 -1.81 2.54
C ASP A 352 17.60 -2.09 4.05
N SER A 353 16.79 -3.03 4.51
CA SER A 353 16.87 -3.58 5.86
C SER A 353 17.94 -4.66 5.89
N GLY A 354 19.21 -4.25 5.94
CA GLY A 354 20.30 -5.16 6.25
C GLY A 354 19.96 -5.95 7.52
N PRO A 355 20.36 -7.24 7.62
CA PRO A 355 20.03 -8.06 8.77
C PRO A 355 20.47 -7.34 10.04
N ALA A 356 19.51 -7.06 10.93
CA ALA A 356 19.79 -6.51 12.24
C ALA A 356 20.89 -7.37 12.90
N PRO A 357 21.93 -6.79 13.50
CA PRO A 357 22.95 -7.57 14.16
C PRO A 357 22.28 -8.38 15.27
N LEU A 358 22.27 -9.71 15.08
CA LEU A 358 21.88 -10.64 16.12
C LEU A 358 22.82 -10.39 17.30
N THR A 359 22.32 -9.73 18.34
CA THR A 359 22.99 -9.70 19.64
C THR A 359 23.09 -11.13 20.12
N GLU A 360 24.31 -11.67 20.08
CA GLU A 360 24.65 -12.92 20.72
C GLU A 360 24.27 -12.86 22.20
N HIS A 361 23.08 -13.39 22.53
CA HIS A 361 22.81 -13.77 23.91
C HIS A 361 23.55 -15.08 24.15
N ALA A 362 24.58 -14.96 25.00
CA ALA A 362 25.40 -16.03 25.49
C ALA A 362 24.58 -17.28 25.82
N ALA A 363 24.84 -18.36 25.10
CA ALA A 363 24.36 -19.69 25.38
C ALA A 363 24.91 -20.14 26.74
N GLN A 364 24.07 -20.16 27.76
CA GLN A 364 24.27 -20.99 28.94
C GLN A 364 23.93 -22.43 28.59
N GLN A 365 24.91 -23.26 28.53
CA GLN A 365 24.79 -24.70 28.39
C GLN A 365 24.09 -25.28 29.64
N PRO A 366 23.05 -26.13 29.50
CA PRO A 366 22.65 -27.03 30.55
C PRO A 366 23.47 -28.32 30.42
N GLY A 367 24.08 -28.70 31.53
CA GLY A 367 24.82 -29.94 31.67
C GLY A 367 23.94 -31.21 31.55
N PRO A 368 24.58 -32.39 31.43
CA PRO A 368 23.89 -33.63 31.11
C PRO A 368 23.20 -34.20 32.32
N MET A 369 21.89 -34.45 32.22
CA MET A 369 21.20 -35.35 33.14
C MET A 369 20.69 -36.61 32.43
N ALA A 370 20.89 -37.70 33.14
CA ALA A 370 20.82 -39.09 32.81
C ALA A 370 19.51 -39.56 32.17
N ALA A 371 19.68 -40.64 31.39
CA ALA A 371 18.64 -41.50 30.85
C ALA A 371 17.79 -42.14 31.95
N ALA A 372 16.48 -42.17 31.73
CA ALA A 372 15.58 -43.14 32.30
C ALA A 372 14.65 -43.67 31.21
N ASP A 373 14.84 -44.92 30.87
CA ASP A 373 13.91 -45.77 30.11
C ASP A 373 12.49 -45.69 30.66
N THR A 374 11.50 -45.55 29.82
CA THR A 374 10.21 -46.25 30.00
C THR A 374 9.50 -46.44 28.67
N ASP A 375 9.19 -47.61 28.43
CA ASP A 375 8.66 -48.47 27.42
C ASP A 375 7.22 -48.13 26.94
N LEU A 376 6.99 -48.44 25.66
CA LEU A 376 5.79 -48.96 25.00
C LEU A 376 4.41 -48.31 25.19
N GLY A 377 3.89 -47.87 24.06
CA GLY A 377 2.45 -47.69 23.84
C GLY A 377 2.12 -47.39 22.38
N VAL A 378 2.14 -48.42 21.53
CA VAL A 378 1.57 -48.43 20.17
C VAL A 378 0.05 -48.25 20.29
N LEU A 379 -0.51 -47.19 19.77
CA LEU A 379 -1.93 -47.09 19.44
C LEU A 379 -2.12 -46.53 18.03
N THR A 380 -2.68 -47.39 17.23
CA THR A 380 -3.14 -47.29 15.85
C THR A 380 -4.05 -46.10 15.61
N ALA A 381 -3.84 -45.42 14.49
CA ALA A 381 -4.70 -44.40 13.92
C ALA A 381 -6.02 -45.00 13.38
N PRO A 382 -7.16 -44.33 13.52
CA PRO A 382 -8.33 -44.64 12.72
C PRO A 382 -8.40 -43.76 11.45
N ALA A 383 -8.96 -44.39 10.43
CA ALA A 383 -9.08 -44.01 9.05
C ALA A 383 -9.66 -42.62 8.78
N ALA A 384 -9.14 -42.01 7.70
CA ALA A 384 -9.66 -40.84 7.06
C ALA A 384 -11.09 -41.05 6.52
N LEU A 385 -12.02 -40.18 6.91
CA LEU A 385 -13.31 -39.98 6.25
C LEU A 385 -13.13 -38.92 5.17
N ALA A 386 -13.41 -39.35 3.94
CA ALA A 386 -13.38 -38.51 2.74
C ALA A 386 -14.47 -37.42 2.82
N ALA A 387 -14.10 -36.18 2.46
CA ALA A 387 -15.02 -35.08 2.23
C ALA A 387 -15.75 -35.28 0.89
N PRO A 388 -17.05 -34.91 0.76
CA PRO A 388 -17.77 -34.99 -0.50
C PRO A 388 -17.43 -33.82 -1.44
N ASP A 389 -17.39 -34.14 -2.73
CA ASP A 389 -17.16 -33.28 -3.89
C ASP A 389 -18.27 -32.22 -4.05
N PRO A 390 -17.96 -30.92 -4.30
CA PRO A 390 -18.98 -29.85 -4.39
C PRO A 390 -19.62 -29.66 -5.78
N SER A 391 -19.64 -30.68 -6.65
CA SER A 391 -20.11 -30.52 -8.03
C SER A 391 -21.54 -30.98 -8.33
N ASP A 392 -22.39 -31.22 -7.33
CA ASP A 392 -23.78 -31.68 -7.56
C ASP A 392 -24.81 -30.79 -6.82
N GLN A 393 -25.02 -29.56 -7.34
CA GLN A 393 -26.25 -28.81 -7.07
C GLN A 393 -26.87 -28.28 -8.38
N PRO A 394 -28.16 -28.52 -8.65
CA PRO A 394 -28.82 -28.05 -9.86
C PRO A 394 -29.09 -26.53 -9.80
N PHE A 395 -28.70 -25.85 -10.87
CA PHE A 395 -28.93 -24.45 -11.14
C PHE A 395 -30.44 -24.14 -11.21
N VAL A 396 -30.92 -23.26 -10.33
CA VAL A 396 -32.27 -22.68 -10.37
C VAL A 396 -32.18 -21.29 -10.99
N PRO A 397 -32.87 -20.99 -12.12
CA PRO A 397 -32.85 -19.64 -12.70
C PRO A 397 -33.70 -18.69 -11.88
N LEU A 398 -33.13 -17.50 -11.59
CA LEU A 398 -33.85 -16.37 -10.99
C LEU A 398 -34.83 -15.77 -11.98
N ASP A 399 -36.06 -15.62 -11.51
CA ASP A 399 -37.20 -15.01 -12.18
C ASP A 399 -36.93 -13.58 -12.67
N GLN A 400 -37.40 -13.29 -13.88
CA GLN A 400 -37.40 -11.95 -14.48
C GLN A 400 -38.44 -11.03 -13.79
N PRO A 401 -38.14 -9.73 -13.60
CA PRO A 401 -39.16 -8.79 -13.12
C PRO A 401 -40.16 -8.48 -14.22
N ALA A 402 -41.47 -8.51 -13.85
CA ALA A 402 -42.61 -8.21 -14.68
C ALA A 402 -42.64 -6.72 -15.11
N GLU A 403 -42.92 -6.48 -16.39
CA GLU A 403 -43.19 -5.16 -16.96
C GLU A 403 -44.49 -4.56 -16.38
N PRO A 404 -44.55 -3.22 -16.13
CA PRO A 404 -45.79 -2.56 -15.79
C PRO A 404 -46.68 -2.29 -17.04
N GLN A 405 -47.93 -2.71 -16.98
CA GLN A 405 -48.94 -2.39 -17.99
C GLN A 405 -49.50 -0.96 -17.83
N PRO A 406 -49.85 -0.27 -18.91
CA PRO A 406 -50.37 1.11 -18.86
C PRO A 406 -51.86 1.14 -18.56
N VAL A 407 -52.27 2.09 -17.71
CA VAL A 407 -53.62 2.66 -17.65
C VAL A 407 -53.48 4.17 -17.78
#